data_f4598fdfeb595f337fecb98229b6f41a
#
_entry.id   f4598fdfeb595f337fecb98229b6f41a
#
_cell.length_a   1.000
_cell.length_b   1.000
_cell.length_c   1.000
_cell.angle_alpha   90.00
_cell.angle_beta   90.00
_cell.angle_gamma   90.00
#
_symmetry.space_group_name_H-M   'P 1'
#
loop_
_entity.id
_entity.type
_entity.pdbx_description
1 polymer ?
#
loop_
_entity_poly.entity_id
_entity_poly.type
_entity_poly.pdbx_seq_one_letter_code
_entity_poly.pdbx_strand_id
1 'polypeptide(L)'
;MLAPILLLPLAGGVTLVKPLAAVLSNVFFGVLGYNLAEVHGRTLLRLFNPTSTEALLVADGVLTPATPKILDTSVIIDGRIRGMLACGLLEGQAIVAQTVIDEMQQLADSTNLEKRAKGRRGLKLLRDLRDTYGRRLVINSTRYEGTGTDDRLLLLAGDTGGTLVTADFNLAQVAEVKEIKVMNLSELVIALRPEVQPGDELLLKIVREGKEESQGVGYLEDGTMVVVEEGRTLIGSRQPVVVTGALQTPTGRMVFARRDKNGARNNRSSKGSKSKAARTDSPEEQPST
;
A
#
# COMPACT_ATOMS: atom_id res chain seq x y z
N MET A 1 -50.31 8.37 -3.89
CA MET A 1 -51.69 8.91 -3.95
C MET A 1 -52.50 8.28 -5.08
N LEU A 2 -52.58 6.93 -5.17
CA LEU A 2 -53.34 6.18 -6.19
C LEU A 2 -54.34 5.20 -5.56
N ALA A 3 -54.57 5.30 -4.24
CA ALA A 3 -55.50 4.44 -3.51
C ALA A 3 -57.01 4.77 -3.65
N PRO A 4 -57.48 5.95 -4.11
CA PRO A 4 -58.93 6.22 -4.12
C PRO A 4 -59.68 5.73 -5.37
N ILE A 5 -58.99 5.26 -6.44
CA ILE A 5 -59.69 4.90 -7.69
C ILE A 5 -60.33 3.51 -7.65
N LEU A 6 -59.98 2.66 -6.68
CA LEU A 6 -60.54 1.30 -6.55
C LEU A 6 -61.77 1.20 -5.65
N LEU A 7 -62.32 2.33 -5.17
CA LEU A 7 -63.51 2.42 -4.33
C LEU A 7 -64.78 2.81 -5.11
N LEU A 8 -64.82 2.57 -6.42
CA LEU A 8 -66.08 2.65 -7.15
C LEU A 8 -67.07 1.60 -6.58
N PRO A 9 -68.26 2.01 -6.16
CA PRO A 9 -69.27 1.08 -5.64
C PRO A 9 -69.72 0.17 -6.79
N LEU A 10 -69.31 -1.08 -6.83
CA LEU A 10 -69.99 -2.09 -7.60
C LEU A 10 -71.35 -2.30 -6.94
N ALA A 11 -72.41 -1.74 -7.52
CA ALA A 11 -73.79 -1.96 -7.12
C ALA A 11 -74.18 -3.42 -7.29
N GLY A 12 -74.58 -4.08 -6.19
CA GLY A 12 -75.18 -5.42 -6.23
C GLY A 12 -74.42 -6.48 -5.44
N GLY A 13 -74.73 -6.61 -4.18
CA GLY A 13 -74.78 -7.77 -3.35
C GLY A 13 -73.70 -8.85 -3.50
N VAL A 14 -72.52 -8.68 -2.96
CA VAL A 14 -71.76 -9.75 -2.37
C VAL A 14 -70.69 -9.17 -1.39
N THR A 15 -71.01 -9.29 -0.12
CA THR A 15 -70.23 -8.74 1.01
C THR A 15 -68.80 -9.33 1.12
N LEU A 16 -68.54 -10.43 0.44
CA LEU A 16 -67.22 -11.13 0.44
C LEU A 16 -66.28 -10.69 -0.70
N VAL A 17 -66.78 -10.10 -1.79
CA VAL A 17 -65.96 -9.71 -2.97
C VAL A 17 -65.12 -8.48 -2.69
N LYS A 18 -65.63 -7.57 -1.85
CA LYS A 18 -64.86 -6.35 -1.50
C LYS A 18 -63.59 -6.60 -0.71
N PRO A 19 -63.59 -7.42 0.38
CA PRO A 19 -62.38 -7.73 1.12
C PRO A 19 -61.39 -8.58 0.27
N LEU A 20 -61.91 -9.50 -0.55
CA LEU A 20 -61.06 -10.32 -1.44
C LEU A 20 -60.39 -9.47 -2.51
N ALA A 21 -61.10 -8.54 -3.14
CA ALA A 21 -60.50 -7.60 -4.10
C ALA A 21 -59.48 -6.69 -3.47
N ALA A 22 -59.66 -6.24 -2.22
CA ALA A 22 -58.67 -5.45 -1.51
C ALA A 22 -57.37 -6.24 -1.20
N VAL A 23 -57.52 -7.51 -0.79
CA VAL A 23 -56.33 -8.39 -0.55
C VAL A 23 -55.61 -8.66 -1.85
N LEU A 24 -56.29 -9.00 -2.95
CA LEU A 24 -55.69 -9.24 -4.25
C LEU A 24 -54.99 -7.97 -4.80
N SER A 25 -55.61 -6.81 -4.63
CA SER A 25 -55.01 -5.53 -4.98
C SER A 25 -53.73 -5.25 -4.18
N ASN A 26 -53.72 -5.48 -2.88
CA ASN A 26 -52.52 -5.27 -2.06
C ASN A 26 -51.41 -6.25 -2.42
N VAL A 27 -51.73 -7.53 -2.68
CA VAL A 27 -50.76 -8.51 -3.16
C VAL A 27 -50.20 -8.11 -4.54
N PHE A 28 -51.10 -7.71 -5.46
CA PHE A 28 -50.67 -7.28 -6.80
C PHE A 28 -49.74 -6.07 -6.76
N PHE A 29 -50.11 -5.03 -5.98
CA PHE A 29 -49.24 -3.85 -5.82
C PHE A 29 -47.97 -4.14 -5.02
N GLY A 30 -48.01 -5.08 -4.07
CA GLY A 30 -46.83 -5.57 -3.35
C GLY A 30 -45.83 -6.26 -4.27
N VAL A 31 -46.32 -7.19 -5.11
CA VAL A 31 -45.50 -7.91 -6.10
C VAL A 31 -45.00 -6.95 -7.19
N LEU A 32 -45.87 -6.05 -7.67
CA LEU A 32 -45.47 -5.04 -8.65
C LEU A 32 -44.39 -4.09 -8.09
N GLY A 33 -44.61 -3.63 -6.83
CA GLY A 33 -43.61 -2.80 -6.14
C GLY A 33 -42.29 -3.49 -5.92
N TYR A 34 -42.33 -4.78 -5.55
CA TYR A 34 -41.12 -5.61 -5.41
C TYR A 34 -40.37 -5.74 -6.73
N ASN A 35 -41.06 -6.14 -7.82
CA ASN A 35 -40.48 -6.24 -9.14
C ASN A 35 -39.95 -4.90 -9.68
N LEU A 36 -40.66 -3.81 -9.42
CA LEU A 36 -40.23 -2.47 -9.81
C LEU A 36 -38.99 -2.05 -9.02
N ALA A 37 -38.90 -2.37 -7.74
CA ALA A 37 -37.75 -2.10 -6.90
C ALA A 37 -36.54 -2.96 -7.31
N GLU A 38 -36.76 -4.20 -7.69
CA GLU A 38 -35.67 -5.08 -8.18
C GLU A 38 -35.13 -4.64 -9.55
N VAL A 39 -36.00 -4.33 -10.50
CA VAL A 39 -35.61 -3.94 -11.87
C VAL A 39 -35.21 -2.47 -11.95
N HIS A 40 -35.91 -1.58 -11.27
CA HIS A 40 -35.75 -0.13 -11.38
C HIS A 40 -35.28 0.55 -10.08
N GLY A 41 -35.00 -0.20 -9.03
CA GLY A 41 -34.60 0.34 -7.73
C GLY A 41 -33.35 1.24 -7.83
N ARG A 42 -32.42 0.86 -8.69
CA ARG A 42 -31.21 1.65 -8.99
C ARG A 42 -31.58 3.00 -9.64
N THR A 43 -32.56 3.00 -10.55
CA THR A 43 -33.03 4.22 -11.22
C THR A 43 -33.82 5.13 -10.26
N LEU A 44 -34.60 4.54 -9.36
CA LEU A 44 -35.34 5.28 -8.32
C LEU A 44 -34.39 5.92 -7.30
N LEU A 45 -33.34 5.21 -6.87
CA LEU A 45 -32.30 5.75 -6.00
C LEU A 45 -31.58 6.95 -6.64
N ARG A 46 -31.45 6.98 -7.97
CA ARG A 46 -30.91 8.14 -8.72
C ARG A 46 -31.73 9.39 -8.59
N LEU A 47 -33.07 9.25 -8.55
CA LEU A 47 -33.99 10.37 -8.43
C LEU A 47 -34.03 10.97 -7.02
N PHE A 48 -33.77 10.14 -5.99
CA PHE A 48 -33.86 10.55 -4.59
C PHE A 48 -32.54 11.00 -3.98
N ASN A 49 -31.37 10.66 -4.59
CA ASN A 49 -30.06 11.05 -4.07
C ASN A 49 -29.10 11.46 -5.19
N PRO A 50 -29.30 12.63 -5.81
CA PRO A 50 -28.48 13.08 -6.96
C PRO A 50 -27.06 13.53 -6.59
N THR A 51 -26.67 13.46 -5.32
CA THR A 51 -25.46 14.13 -4.80
C THR A 51 -24.16 13.33 -4.88
N SER A 52 -24.17 12.07 -5.31
CA SER A 52 -22.91 11.33 -5.52
C SER A 52 -22.84 10.74 -6.93
N THR A 53 -22.19 11.46 -7.82
CA THR A 53 -21.88 10.99 -9.18
C THR A 53 -21.11 9.66 -9.14
N GLU A 54 -20.24 9.47 -8.14
CA GLU A 54 -19.52 8.22 -7.92
C GLU A 54 -20.44 7.03 -7.62
N ALA A 55 -21.43 7.20 -6.73
CA ALA A 55 -22.38 6.13 -6.41
C ALA A 55 -23.22 5.72 -7.63
N LEU A 56 -23.52 6.67 -8.51
CA LEU A 56 -24.23 6.41 -9.77
C LEU A 56 -23.34 5.61 -10.75
N LEU A 57 -22.09 6.00 -10.92
CA LEU A 57 -21.15 5.33 -11.81
C LEU A 57 -20.80 3.92 -11.32
N VAL A 58 -20.75 3.70 -10.01
CA VAL A 58 -20.59 2.38 -9.41
C VAL A 58 -21.85 1.52 -9.67
N ALA A 59 -23.04 2.09 -9.50
CA ALA A 59 -24.31 1.39 -9.76
C ALA A 59 -24.49 0.99 -11.24
N ASP A 60 -23.92 1.78 -12.15
CA ASP A 60 -23.95 1.51 -13.61
C ASP A 60 -22.85 0.52 -14.05
N GLY A 61 -21.99 0.07 -13.12
CA GLY A 61 -20.86 -0.79 -13.45
C GLY A 61 -19.74 -0.09 -14.24
N VAL A 62 -19.80 1.24 -14.38
CA VAL A 62 -18.79 2.06 -15.05
C VAL A 62 -17.56 2.24 -14.16
N LEU A 63 -17.77 2.32 -12.83
CA LEU A 63 -16.70 2.36 -11.83
C LEU A 63 -16.83 1.16 -10.88
N THR A 64 -15.75 0.45 -10.67
CA THR A 64 -15.64 -0.48 -9.55
C THR A 64 -15.23 0.32 -8.31
N PRO A 65 -15.94 0.17 -7.17
CA PRO A 65 -15.50 0.83 -5.95
C PRO A 65 -14.09 0.39 -5.61
N ALA A 66 -13.21 1.34 -5.33
CA ALA A 66 -11.85 1.01 -4.92
C ALA A 66 -11.90 0.17 -3.63
N THR A 67 -11.28 -1.01 -3.65
CA THR A 67 -11.23 -1.90 -2.49
C THR A 67 -10.54 -1.20 -1.31
N PRO A 68 -11.10 -1.28 -0.09
CA PRO A 68 -10.47 -0.69 1.08
C PRO A 68 -9.10 -1.33 1.34
N LYS A 69 -8.17 -0.55 1.89
CA LYS A 69 -6.81 -0.98 2.23
C LYS A 69 -6.69 -1.08 3.76
N ILE A 70 -6.54 -2.28 4.26
CA ILE A 70 -6.35 -2.53 5.69
C ILE A 70 -4.86 -2.41 5.99
N LEU A 71 -4.50 -1.45 6.84
CA LEU A 71 -3.11 -1.15 7.16
C LEU A 71 -2.66 -1.92 8.39
N ASP A 72 -1.59 -2.67 8.22
CA ASP A 72 -0.89 -3.35 9.31
C ASP A 72 0.06 -2.39 10.05
N THR A 73 0.38 -2.71 11.30
CA THR A 73 1.33 -2.00 12.17
C THR A 73 2.70 -1.81 11.50
N SER A 74 3.20 -2.85 10.82
CA SER A 74 4.50 -2.83 10.14
C SER A 74 4.59 -1.72 9.09
N VAL A 75 3.54 -1.52 8.29
CA VAL A 75 3.47 -0.52 7.22
C VAL A 75 3.43 0.91 7.77
N ILE A 76 2.71 1.10 8.88
CA ILE A 76 2.63 2.40 9.55
C ILE A 76 3.98 2.77 10.16
N ILE A 77 4.66 1.81 10.83
CA ILE A 77 5.98 2.01 11.43
C ILE A 77 7.04 2.28 10.35
N ASP A 78 6.98 1.59 9.21
CA ASP A 78 7.86 1.80 8.06
C ASP A 78 7.74 3.23 7.52
N GLY A 79 6.53 3.76 7.42
CA GLY A 79 6.24 5.15 7.05
C GLY A 79 6.14 5.42 5.55
N ARG A 80 6.49 4.48 4.67
CA ARG A 80 6.37 4.64 3.20
C ARG A 80 4.93 4.81 2.75
N ILE A 81 3.96 4.37 3.55
CA ILE A 81 2.52 4.54 3.31
C ILE A 81 2.13 5.99 3.00
N ARG A 82 2.82 6.98 3.61
CA ARG A 82 2.60 8.40 3.32
C ARG A 82 2.84 8.73 1.85
N GLY A 83 3.97 8.26 1.31
CA GLY A 83 4.32 8.46 -0.11
C GLY A 83 3.35 7.76 -1.04
N MET A 84 2.96 6.51 -0.70
CA MET A 84 2.02 5.72 -1.50
C MET A 84 0.63 6.35 -1.58
N LEU A 85 0.15 6.94 -0.49
CA LEU A 85 -1.10 7.71 -0.47
C LEU A 85 -0.98 9.03 -1.22
N ALA A 86 0.17 9.72 -1.09
CA ALA A 86 0.41 11.00 -1.73
C ALA A 86 0.51 10.91 -3.26
N CYS A 87 1.15 9.86 -3.79
CA CYS A 87 1.25 9.63 -5.24
C CYS A 87 0.02 8.93 -5.85
N GLY A 88 -1.00 8.62 -5.05
CA GLY A 88 -2.22 7.96 -5.53
C GLY A 88 -2.09 6.45 -5.78
N LEU A 89 -0.98 5.82 -5.40
CA LEU A 89 -0.80 4.37 -5.56
C LEU A 89 -1.81 3.56 -4.74
N LEU A 90 -2.20 4.08 -3.59
CA LEU A 90 -3.25 3.49 -2.75
C LEU A 90 -4.55 4.28 -2.94
N GLU A 91 -5.43 3.74 -3.75
CA GLU A 91 -6.77 4.25 -3.94
C GLU A 91 -7.77 3.68 -2.92
N GLY A 92 -8.88 4.39 -2.73
CA GLY A 92 -9.93 4.00 -1.81
C GLY A 92 -9.68 4.43 -0.37
N GLN A 93 -10.40 3.79 0.55
CA GLN A 93 -10.25 4.05 1.98
C GLN A 93 -9.09 3.26 2.57
N ALA A 94 -8.27 3.91 3.38
CA ALA A 94 -7.29 3.27 4.24
C ALA A 94 -7.94 3.00 5.61
N ILE A 95 -8.02 1.75 6.00
CA ILE A 95 -8.64 1.31 7.25
C ILE A 95 -7.53 0.91 8.22
N VAL A 96 -7.56 1.49 9.40
CA VAL A 96 -6.68 1.12 10.53
C VAL A 96 -7.55 0.49 11.61
N ALA A 97 -7.29 -0.76 11.93
CA ALA A 97 -8.00 -1.43 13.01
C ALA A 97 -7.58 -0.87 14.38
N GLN A 98 -8.51 -0.84 15.34
CA GLN A 98 -8.20 -0.40 16.72
C GLN A 98 -7.04 -1.22 17.32
N THR A 99 -6.96 -2.52 17.01
CA THR A 99 -5.87 -3.40 17.48
C THR A 99 -4.48 -2.95 17.03
N VAL A 100 -4.36 -2.35 15.84
CA VAL A 100 -3.11 -1.77 15.34
C VAL A 100 -2.71 -0.54 16.17
N ILE A 101 -3.68 0.29 16.53
CA ILE A 101 -3.44 1.45 17.40
C ILE A 101 -2.99 0.99 18.78
N ASP A 102 -3.68 -0.01 19.35
CA ASP A 102 -3.36 -0.57 20.66
C ASP A 102 -1.94 -1.16 20.67
N GLU A 103 -1.55 -1.87 19.61
CA GLU A 103 -0.19 -2.41 19.45
C GLU A 103 0.87 -1.31 19.36
N MET A 104 0.61 -0.26 18.57
CA MET A 104 1.53 0.89 18.51
C MET A 104 1.66 1.60 19.86
N GLN A 105 0.58 1.67 20.67
CA GLN A 105 0.64 2.21 22.02
C GLN A 105 1.49 1.33 22.92
N GLN A 106 1.31 0.01 22.90
CA GLN A 106 2.14 -0.93 23.66
C GLN A 106 3.63 -0.79 23.30
N LEU A 107 3.93 -0.63 22.00
CA LEU A 107 5.30 -0.36 21.55
C LEU A 107 5.82 0.98 22.09
N ALA A 108 4.98 2.04 22.08
CA ALA A 108 5.36 3.37 22.55
C ALA A 108 5.61 3.42 24.08
N ASP A 109 4.99 2.52 24.83
CA ASP A 109 5.15 2.38 26.29
C ASP A 109 6.23 1.35 26.69
N SER A 110 6.85 0.70 25.71
CA SER A 110 7.90 -0.30 25.94
C SER A 110 9.11 0.30 26.65
N THR A 111 9.71 -0.49 27.54
CA THR A 111 10.99 -0.17 28.21
C THR A 111 12.17 -0.16 27.22
N ASN A 112 12.07 -0.92 26.12
CA ASN A 112 13.07 -0.93 25.07
C ASN A 112 13.00 0.37 24.25
N LEU A 113 14.11 1.10 24.20
CA LEU A 113 14.20 2.41 23.53
C LEU A 113 13.86 2.35 22.03
N GLU A 114 14.28 1.29 21.35
CA GLU A 114 14.03 1.12 19.93
C GLU A 114 12.55 0.86 19.65
N LYS A 115 11.92 -0.07 20.39
CA LYS A 115 10.49 -0.36 20.28
C LYS A 115 9.66 0.89 20.57
N ARG A 116 10.02 1.62 21.65
CA ARG A 116 9.36 2.86 22.02
C ARG A 116 9.47 3.93 20.93
N ALA A 117 10.63 4.08 20.31
CA ALA A 117 10.80 5.02 19.20
C ALA A 117 9.95 4.64 17.98
N LYS A 118 9.87 3.35 17.64
CA LYS A 118 9.02 2.82 16.56
C LYS A 118 7.55 3.10 16.83
N GLY A 119 7.04 2.78 18.03
CA GLY A 119 5.65 3.04 18.41
C GLY A 119 5.27 4.52 18.34
N ARG A 120 6.10 5.41 18.93
CA ARG A 120 5.88 6.86 18.89
C ARG A 120 5.89 7.42 17.46
N ARG A 121 6.79 6.93 16.61
CA ARG A 121 6.85 7.32 15.19
C ARG A 121 5.58 6.90 14.45
N GLY A 122 5.12 5.67 14.67
CA GLY A 122 3.88 5.15 14.06
C GLY A 122 2.65 5.95 14.47
N LEU A 123 2.46 6.23 15.76
CA LEU A 123 1.35 7.04 16.26
C LEU A 123 1.39 8.47 15.73
N LYS A 124 2.59 9.08 15.61
CA LYS A 124 2.74 10.40 15.01
C LYS A 124 2.34 10.36 13.53
N LEU A 125 2.83 9.38 12.78
CA LEU A 125 2.49 9.23 11.37
C LEU A 125 0.98 9.05 11.18
N LEU A 126 0.33 8.23 12.00
CA LEU A 126 -1.11 8.00 11.92
C LEU A 126 -1.90 9.30 12.13
N ARG A 127 -1.48 10.14 13.08
CA ARG A 127 -2.06 11.48 13.30
C ARG A 127 -1.91 12.34 12.06
N ASP A 128 -0.67 12.46 11.54
CA ASP A 128 -0.38 13.26 10.35
C ASP A 128 -1.20 12.79 9.14
N LEU A 129 -1.37 11.46 8.97
CA LEU A 129 -2.19 10.89 7.89
C LEU A 129 -3.67 11.24 8.08
N ARG A 130 -4.18 11.17 9.30
CA ARG A 130 -5.57 11.53 9.61
C ARG A 130 -5.86 13.00 9.31
N ASP A 131 -4.94 13.88 9.68
CA ASP A 131 -5.06 15.32 9.44
C ASP A 131 -5.01 15.65 7.93
N THR A 132 -4.18 14.90 7.16
CA THR A 132 -4.01 15.13 5.73
C THR A 132 -5.12 14.50 4.89
N TYR A 133 -5.53 13.26 5.20
CA TYR A 133 -6.44 12.46 4.35
C TYR A 133 -7.88 12.40 4.87
N GLY A 134 -8.15 12.86 6.10
CA GLY A 134 -9.49 13.01 6.65
C GLY A 134 -10.34 11.75 6.49
N ARG A 135 -11.42 11.84 5.71
CA ARG A 135 -12.37 10.74 5.52
C ARG A 135 -11.82 9.51 4.78
N ARG A 136 -10.67 9.63 4.11
CA ARG A 136 -10.01 8.49 3.45
C ARG A 136 -9.29 7.58 4.43
N LEU A 137 -8.95 8.07 5.63
CA LEU A 137 -8.38 7.27 6.70
C LEU A 137 -9.47 6.98 7.74
N VAL A 138 -9.89 5.74 7.81
CA VAL A 138 -10.95 5.27 8.72
C VAL A 138 -10.35 4.43 9.83
N ILE A 139 -10.72 4.73 11.08
CA ILE A 139 -10.39 3.88 12.22
C ILE A 139 -11.56 2.92 12.42
N ASN A 140 -11.29 1.61 12.28
CA ASN A 140 -12.27 0.58 12.52
C ASN A 140 -12.18 0.12 13.98
N SER A 141 -13.25 0.36 14.74
CA SER A 141 -13.37 -0.02 16.16
C SER A 141 -14.08 -1.36 16.37
N THR A 142 -14.44 -2.06 15.29
CA THR A 142 -15.05 -3.39 15.38
C THR A 142 -14.07 -4.37 16.02
N ARG A 143 -14.53 -5.05 17.04
CA ARG A 143 -13.74 -6.10 17.70
C ARG A 143 -13.99 -7.42 17.01
N TYR A 144 -12.96 -7.96 16.41
CA TYR A 144 -12.95 -9.31 15.85
C TYR A 144 -12.41 -10.29 16.91
N GLU A 145 -12.99 -11.48 16.95
CA GLU A 145 -12.50 -12.58 17.78
C GLU A 145 -11.25 -13.18 17.13
N GLY A 146 -10.10 -13.07 17.79
CA GLY A 146 -8.82 -13.59 17.31
C GLY A 146 -7.76 -13.51 18.38
N THR A 147 -6.74 -14.36 18.29
CA THR A 147 -5.68 -14.50 19.30
C THR A 147 -4.62 -13.38 19.24
N GLY A 148 -4.60 -12.60 18.17
CA GLY A 148 -3.61 -11.51 17.98
C GLY A 148 -4.09 -10.44 17.00
N THR A 149 -3.24 -9.46 16.77
CA THR A 149 -3.49 -8.39 15.80
C THR A 149 -3.64 -8.95 14.40
N ASP A 150 -2.76 -9.89 14.02
CA ASP A 150 -2.73 -10.51 12.70
C ASP A 150 -4.03 -11.23 12.35
N ASP A 151 -4.54 -12.09 13.26
CA ASP A 151 -5.81 -12.79 13.05
C ASP A 151 -6.98 -11.82 12.84
N ARG A 152 -7.01 -10.74 13.64
CA ARG A 152 -8.06 -9.73 13.53
C ARG A 152 -7.99 -8.91 12.25
N LEU A 153 -6.78 -8.64 11.75
CA LEU A 153 -6.58 -7.98 10.46
C LEU A 153 -7.04 -8.86 9.30
N LEU A 154 -6.75 -10.17 9.36
CA LEU A 154 -7.22 -11.13 8.37
C LEU A 154 -8.75 -11.22 8.35
N LEU A 155 -9.39 -11.29 9.53
CA LEU A 155 -10.86 -11.29 9.63
C LEU A 155 -11.47 -9.99 9.09
N LEU A 156 -10.90 -8.84 9.45
CA LEU A 156 -11.35 -7.54 8.93
C LEU A 156 -11.21 -7.46 7.42
N ALA A 157 -10.11 -7.97 6.86
CA ALA A 157 -9.87 -7.96 5.42
C ALA A 157 -10.86 -8.88 4.68
N GLY A 158 -11.13 -10.07 5.21
CA GLY A 158 -12.14 -10.99 4.67
C GLY A 158 -13.55 -10.41 4.71
N ASP A 159 -13.95 -9.82 5.84
CA ASP A 159 -15.28 -9.26 6.05
C ASP A 159 -15.56 -8.04 5.15
N THR A 160 -14.55 -7.19 4.96
CA THR A 160 -14.67 -5.99 4.12
C THR A 160 -14.38 -6.24 2.63
N GLY A 161 -13.92 -7.42 2.25
CA GLY A 161 -13.38 -7.69 0.91
C GLY A 161 -12.18 -6.80 0.58
N GLY A 162 -11.47 -6.29 1.60
CA GLY A 162 -10.37 -5.35 1.46
C GLY A 162 -9.04 -6.01 1.11
N THR A 163 -8.05 -5.16 0.79
CA THR A 163 -6.67 -5.59 0.57
C THR A 163 -5.87 -5.33 1.85
N LEU A 164 -5.27 -6.38 2.41
CA LEU A 164 -4.32 -6.24 3.52
C LEU A 164 -3.01 -5.65 3.01
N VAL A 165 -2.52 -4.58 3.63
CA VAL A 165 -1.23 -3.95 3.30
C VAL A 165 -0.29 -4.19 4.47
N THR A 166 0.75 -4.98 4.25
CA THR A 166 1.72 -5.37 5.28
C THR A 166 3.15 -5.35 4.73
N ALA A 167 4.12 -5.21 5.62
CA ALA A 167 5.54 -5.47 5.34
C ALA A 167 6.02 -6.79 5.96
N ASP A 168 5.16 -7.48 6.71
CA ASP A 168 5.44 -8.79 7.30
C ASP A 168 5.20 -9.89 6.27
N PHE A 169 6.25 -10.64 5.98
CA PHE A 169 6.22 -11.74 5.02
C PHE A 169 5.32 -12.90 5.49
N ASN A 170 5.36 -13.23 6.78
CA ASN A 170 4.58 -14.34 7.32
C ASN A 170 3.08 -14.02 7.28
N LEU A 171 2.70 -12.80 7.67
CA LEU A 171 1.31 -12.35 7.60
C LEU A 171 0.82 -12.33 6.15
N ALA A 172 1.66 -11.90 5.20
CA ALA A 172 1.32 -11.92 3.78
C ALA A 172 1.03 -13.35 3.28
N GLN A 173 1.90 -14.32 3.62
CA GLN A 173 1.69 -15.73 3.24
C GLN A 173 0.41 -16.31 3.84
N VAL A 174 0.11 -16.03 5.11
CA VAL A 174 -1.13 -16.50 5.74
C VAL A 174 -2.36 -15.89 5.06
N ALA A 175 -2.28 -14.61 4.67
CA ALA A 175 -3.35 -13.93 3.93
C ALA A 175 -3.61 -14.62 2.57
N GLU A 176 -2.56 -14.96 1.82
CA GLU A 176 -2.65 -15.65 0.53
C GLU A 176 -3.30 -17.03 0.69
N VAL A 177 -2.89 -17.82 1.69
CA VAL A 177 -3.50 -19.14 1.98
C VAL A 177 -4.99 -19.03 2.32
N LYS A 178 -5.40 -17.90 2.95
CA LYS A 178 -6.81 -17.61 3.25
C LYS A 178 -7.55 -16.90 2.10
N GLU A 179 -6.94 -16.81 0.92
CA GLU A 179 -7.50 -16.15 -0.28
C GLU A 179 -7.83 -14.66 -0.05
N ILE A 180 -7.16 -14.03 0.91
CA ILE A 180 -7.29 -12.59 1.19
C ILE A 180 -6.32 -11.83 0.28
N LYS A 181 -6.82 -10.79 -0.40
CA LYS A 181 -5.95 -9.93 -1.20
C LYS A 181 -4.91 -9.26 -0.31
N VAL A 182 -3.64 -9.41 -0.64
CA VAL A 182 -2.54 -8.82 0.10
C VAL A 182 -1.66 -7.96 -0.80
N MET A 183 -1.15 -6.87 -0.25
CA MET A 183 -0.10 -6.05 -0.84
C MET A 183 1.09 -6.08 0.10
N ASN A 184 2.12 -6.85 -0.27
CA ASN A 184 3.37 -6.90 0.47
C ASN A 184 4.25 -5.70 0.09
N LEU A 185 4.51 -4.80 1.06
CA LEU A 185 5.29 -3.60 0.83
C LEU A 185 6.74 -3.89 0.45
N SER A 186 7.31 -4.97 0.96
CA SER A 186 8.69 -5.38 0.63
C SER A 186 8.80 -5.86 -0.81
N GLU A 187 7.85 -6.64 -1.29
CA GLU A 187 7.78 -7.10 -2.68
C GLU A 187 7.52 -5.94 -3.64
N LEU A 188 6.62 -5.03 -3.26
CA LEU A 188 6.35 -3.83 -4.05
C LEU A 188 7.62 -2.99 -4.26
N VAL A 189 8.44 -2.83 -3.21
CA VAL A 189 9.72 -2.10 -3.32
C VAL A 189 10.69 -2.79 -4.25
N ILE A 190 10.74 -4.12 -4.23
CA ILE A 190 11.57 -4.89 -5.16
C ILE A 190 11.06 -4.71 -6.59
N ALA A 191 9.75 -4.82 -6.80
CA ALA A 191 9.12 -4.66 -8.13
C ALA A 191 9.30 -3.26 -8.73
N LEU A 192 9.39 -2.22 -7.89
CA LEU A 192 9.57 -0.83 -8.32
C LEU A 192 11.05 -0.43 -8.47
N ARG A 193 12.01 -1.31 -8.17
CA ARG A 193 13.42 -1.00 -8.36
C ARG A 193 13.71 -0.82 -9.86
N PRO A 194 14.42 0.25 -10.24
CA PRO A 194 14.89 0.40 -11.60
C PRO A 194 15.74 -0.81 -12.01
N GLU A 195 15.44 -1.35 -13.16
CA GLU A 195 16.31 -2.36 -13.75
C GLU A 195 17.64 -1.76 -14.12
N VAL A 196 18.70 -2.43 -13.70
CA VAL A 196 20.06 -2.04 -14.06
C VAL A 196 20.24 -2.13 -15.58
N GLN A 197 20.69 -1.04 -16.19
CA GLN A 197 20.87 -0.91 -17.63
C GLN A 197 22.36 -0.77 -18.01
N PRO A 198 22.70 -1.12 -19.26
CA PRO A 198 24.03 -0.83 -19.76
C PRO A 198 24.38 0.66 -19.66
N GLY A 199 25.55 0.97 -19.09
CA GLY A 199 25.99 2.33 -18.80
C GLY A 199 25.80 2.77 -17.34
N ASP A 200 25.03 2.04 -16.54
CA ASP A 200 24.84 2.38 -15.12
C ASP A 200 26.15 2.18 -14.33
N GLU A 201 26.42 3.13 -13.44
CA GLU A 201 27.53 3.05 -12.49
C GLU A 201 27.04 2.44 -11.17
N LEU A 202 27.70 1.39 -10.73
CA LEU A 202 27.36 0.66 -9.51
C LEU A 202 28.57 0.58 -8.58
N LEU A 203 28.33 0.72 -7.27
CA LEU A 203 29.33 0.42 -6.26
C LEU A 203 29.14 -1.02 -5.76
N LEU A 204 29.95 -1.95 -6.25
CA LEU A 204 29.78 -3.37 -6.03
C LEU A 204 30.92 -3.95 -5.16
N LYS A 205 30.56 -4.80 -4.19
CA LYS A 205 31.53 -5.63 -3.47
C LYS A 205 31.76 -6.92 -4.27
N ILE A 206 33.03 -7.15 -4.69
CA ILE A 206 33.40 -8.38 -5.37
C ILE A 206 33.67 -9.45 -4.30
N VAL A 207 33.00 -10.60 -4.39
CA VAL A 207 32.93 -11.59 -3.31
C VAL A 207 33.75 -12.84 -3.66
N ARG A 208 33.75 -13.27 -4.94
CA ARG A 208 34.39 -14.48 -5.38
C ARG A 208 34.91 -14.37 -6.82
N GLU A 209 35.70 -15.36 -7.26
CA GLU A 209 36.13 -15.49 -8.65
C GLU A 209 34.96 -15.84 -9.58
N GLY A 210 35.02 -15.35 -10.81
CA GLY A 210 34.11 -15.69 -11.90
C GLY A 210 34.43 -17.01 -12.56
N LYS A 211 33.75 -17.32 -13.66
CA LYS A 211 33.95 -18.53 -14.44
C LYS A 211 35.24 -18.45 -15.28
N GLU A 212 35.60 -17.26 -15.74
CA GLU A 212 36.82 -16.98 -16.48
C GLU A 212 37.92 -16.46 -15.55
N GLU A 213 39.19 -16.69 -15.92
CA GLU A 213 40.32 -16.45 -15.03
C GLU A 213 40.51 -15.00 -14.56
N SER A 214 40.01 -14.01 -15.31
CA SER A 214 40.09 -12.59 -14.94
C SER A 214 38.87 -12.04 -14.24
N GLN A 215 37.75 -12.78 -14.22
CA GLN A 215 36.46 -12.29 -13.73
C GLN A 215 36.33 -12.34 -12.20
N GLY A 216 35.62 -11.34 -11.66
CA GLY A 216 35.13 -11.36 -10.31
C GLY A 216 33.58 -11.34 -10.29
N VAL A 217 32.99 -11.88 -9.25
CA VAL A 217 31.54 -11.92 -9.06
C VAL A 217 31.16 -11.18 -7.80
N GLY A 218 30.17 -10.31 -7.90
CA GLY A 218 29.47 -9.68 -6.81
C GLY A 218 27.96 -9.87 -6.92
N TYR A 219 27.23 -9.36 -5.94
CA TYR A 219 25.78 -9.43 -5.91
C TYR A 219 25.20 -8.06 -5.57
N LEU A 220 24.13 -7.69 -6.25
CA LEU A 220 23.31 -6.55 -5.87
C LEU A 220 22.49 -6.90 -4.63
N GLU A 221 21.85 -5.90 -4.05
CA GLU A 221 21.02 -6.09 -2.83
C GLU A 221 19.81 -6.99 -3.06
N ASP A 222 19.35 -7.12 -4.31
CA ASP A 222 18.25 -7.99 -4.73
C ASP A 222 18.70 -9.43 -5.06
N GLY A 223 19.98 -9.74 -4.88
CA GLY A 223 20.57 -11.04 -5.20
C GLY A 223 20.98 -11.20 -6.67
N THR A 224 20.78 -10.20 -7.53
CA THR A 224 21.23 -10.26 -8.93
C THR A 224 22.75 -10.42 -8.99
N MET A 225 23.19 -11.44 -9.72
CA MET A 225 24.62 -11.72 -9.90
C MET A 225 25.22 -10.74 -10.90
N VAL A 226 26.35 -10.12 -10.53
CA VAL A 226 27.11 -9.21 -11.38
C VAL A 226 28.50 -9.82 -11.63
N VAL A 227 28.79 -10.06 -12.90
CA VAL A 227 30.09 -10.54 -13.35
C VAL A 227 30.94 -9.35 -13.80
N VAL A 228 32.07 -9.13 -13.14
CA VAL A 228 32.95 -7.98 -13.38
C VAL A 228 34.17 -8.42 -14.10
N GLU A 229 34.39 -7.86 -15.29
CA GLU A 229 35.65 -8.07 -16.07
C GLU A 229 36.87 -7.52 -15.29
N GLU A 230 37.99 -8.20 -15.33
CA GLU A 230 39.20 -7.89 -14.57
C GLU A 230 38.97 -7.79 -13.04
N GLY A 231 37.91 -8.42 -12.52
CA GLY A 231 37.49 -8.32 -11.12
C GLY A 231 38.19 -9.23 -10.14
N ARG A 232 38.95 -10.25 -10.61
CA ARG A 232 39.64 -11.25 -9.76
C ARG A 232 40.56 -10.62 -8.73
N THR A 233 41.32 -9.61 -9.16
CA THR A 233 42.30 -8.91 -8.28
C THR A 233 41.65 -8.00 -7.26
N LEU A 234 40.31 -7.82 -7.33
CA LEU A 234 39.52 -6.87 -6.54
C LEU A 234 38.63 -7.58 -5.52
N ILE A 235 38.78 -8.90 -5.39
CA ILE A 235 37.98 -9.71 -4.44
C ILE A 235 38.14 -9.16 -3.02
N GLY A 236 37.01 -9.07 -2.29
CA GLY A 236 36.94 -8.54 -0.94
C GLY A 236 36.76 -7.02 -0.85
N SER A 237 36.98 -6.29 -1.94
CA SER A 237 36.84 -4.82 -1.97
C SER A 237 35.55 -4.36 -2.63
N ARG A 238 35.12 -3.14 -2.29
CA ARG A 238 34.02 -2.44 -2.99
C ARG A 238 34.65 -1.58 -4.10
N GLN A 239 34.16 -1.77 -5.32
CA GLN A 239 34.68 -1.08 -6.50
C GLN A 239 33.57 -0.43 -7.30
N PRO A 240 33.79 0.75 -7.87
CA PRO A 240 32.88 1.33 -8.86
C PRO A 240 33.00 0.51 -10.16
N VAL A 241 31.89 0.07 -10.69
CA VAL A 241 31.80 -0.71 -11.93
C VAL A 241 30.75 -0.10 -12.83
N VAL A 242 30.95 -0.17 -14.14
CA VAL A 242 30.01 0.26 -15.16
C VAL A 242 29.40 -0.96 -15.81
N VAL A 243 28.09 -1.01 -15.88
CA VAL A 243 27.35 -2.10 -16.51
C VAL A 243 27.59 -2.08 -18.01
N THR A 244 27.94 -3.24 -18.58
CA THR A 244 28.15 -3.43 -20.02
C THR A 244 26.98 -4.16 -20.67
N GLY A 245 26.23 -4.97 -19.91
CA GLY A 245 25.09 -5.71 -20.42
C GLY A 245 24.35 -6.47 -19.32
N ALA A 246 23.20 -7.00 -19.67
CA ALA A 246 22.43 -7.90 -18.82
C ALA A 246 21.89 -9.07 -19.62
N LEU A 247 21.86 -10.26 -19.04
CA LEU A 247 21.34 -11.48 -19.64
C LEU A 247 20.35 -12.15 -18.69
N GLN A 248 19.17 -12.48 -19.21
CA GLN A 248 18.20 -13.28 -18.48
C GLN A 248 18.54 -14.77 -18.68
N THR A 249 18.75 -15.48 -17.57
CA THR A 249 19.01 -16.92 -17.55
C THR A 249 17.86 -17.65 -16.84
N PRO A 250 17.70 -18.98 -17.04
CA PRO A 250 16.69 -19.76 -16.32
C PRO A 250 16.86 -19.71 -14.79
N THR A 251 18.07 -19.43 -14.31
CA THR A 251 18.42 -19.36 -12.88
C THR A 251 18.34 -17.94 -12.30
N GLY A 252 17.96 -16.95 -13.11
CA GLY A 252 17.87 -15.55 -12.70
C GLY A 252 18.56 -14.59 -13.66
N ARG A 253 18.52 -13.32 -13.32
CA ARG A 253 19.17 -12.26 -14.10
C ARG A 253 20.67 -12.20 -13.76
N MET A 254 21.50 -12.08 -14.79
CA MET A 254 22.95 -11.89 -14.69
C MET A 254 23.32 -10.57 -15.36
N VAL A 255 24.11 -9.77 -14.69
CA VAL A 255 24.61 -8.48 -15.19
C VAL A 255 26.11 -8.59 -15.45
N PHE A 256 26.56 -8.06 -16.56
CA PHE A 256 27.97 -7.92 -16.89
C PHE A 256 28.40 -6.48 -16.64
N ALA A 257 29.57 -6.31 -16.05
CA ALA A 257 30.09 -4.99 -15.75
C ALA A 257 31.63 -4.98 -15.95
N ARG A 258 32.19 -3.82 -16.15
CA ARG A 258 33.61 -3.58 -16.18
C ARG A 258 33.99 -2.60 -15.08
N ARG A 259 35.24 -2.65 -14.63
CA ARG A 259 35.77 -1.69 -13.66
C ARG A 259 35.70 -0.27 -14.23
N ASP A 260 35.15 0.66 -13.47
CA ASP A 260 35.29 2.08 -13.80
C ASP A 260 36.69 2.59 -13.37
N LYS A 261 37.59 2.73 -14.36
CA LYS A 261 38.92 3.27 -14.13
C LYS A 261 38.93 4.77 -13.82
N ASN A 262 37.84 5.49 -14.15
CA ASN A 262 37.71 6.94 -13.97
C ASN A 262 37.00 7.33 -12.66
N GLY A 263 36.08 6.56 -12.17
CA GLY A 263 35.33 6.82 -10.92
C GLY A 263 36.23 6.84 -9.67
N ALA A 264 37.34 6.10 -9.69
CA ALA A 264 38.33 6.11 -8.61
C ALA A 264 39.12 7.45 -8.48
N ARG A 265 39.13 8.27 -9.51
CA ARG A 265 39.79 9.60 -9.49
C ARG A 265 38.88 10.68 -8.89
N ASN A 266 37.56 10.63 -9.15
CA ASN A 266 36.61 11.64 -8.66
C ASN A 266 36.37 11.55 -7.15
N ASN A 267 36.47 10.39 -6.52
CA ASN A 267 36.26 10.24 -5.08
C ASN A 267 37.49 10.70 -4.24
N ARG A 268 38.64 10.90 -4.86
CA ARG A 268 39.81 11.54 -4.19
C ARG A 268 39.77 13.07 -4.20
N SER A 269 39.13 13.67 -5.21
CA SER A 269 39.01 15.14 -5.30
C SER A 269 37.94 15.70 -4.38
N SER A 270 36.86 14.98 -4.08
CA SER A 270 35.81 15.43 -3.16
C SER A 270 36.19 15.33 -1.67
N LYS A 271 37.14 14.47 -1.30
CA LYS A 271 37.70 14.40 0.06
C LYS A 271 38.75 15.46 0.37
N GLY A 272 39.38 16.02 -0.66
CA GLY A 272 40.42 17.10 -0.52
C GLY A 272 39.81 18.50 -0.34
N SER A 273 38.59 18.73 -0.81
CA SER A 273 37.94 20.04 -0.77
C SER A 273 37.27 20.38 0.57
N LYS A 274 36.89 19.38 1.39
CA LYS A 274 36.26 19.62 2.70
C LYS A 274 37.24 19.90 3.85
N SER A 275 38.55 19.68 3.65
CA SER A 275 39.57 19.92 4.67
C SER A 275 40.20 21.32 4.64
N LYS A 276 39.92 22.14 3.61
CA LYS A 276 40.53 23.45 3.47
C LYS A 276 39.63 24.64 3.77
N ALA A 277 38.35 24.40 4.09
CA ALA A 277 37.36 25.46 4.41
C ALA A 277 37.13 25.68 5.91
N ALA A 278 37.91 25.03 6.80
CA ALA A 278 37.73 25.16 8.26
C ALA A 278 38.94 25.81 8.97
N ARG A 279 39.67 26.68 8.30
CA ARG A 279 40.71 27.51 8.92
C ARG A 279 40.77 28.87 8.23
N THR A 280 39.95 29.77 8.67
CA THR A 280 40.12 31.26 8.69
C THR A 280 38.78 31.80 9.18
N ASP A 281 38.82 32.30 10.37
CA ASP A 281 38.35 33.57 10.91
C ASP A 281 37.99 33.45 12.38
N SER A 282 38.95 33.80 13.19
CA SER A 282 38.71 34.32 14.55
C SER A 282 39.04 35.81 14.50
N PRO A 283 38.10 36.69 14.85
CA PRO A 283 38.42 38.13 15.04
C PRO A 283 39.09 38.32 16.40
N GLU A 284 40.22 38.97 16.41
CA GLU A 284 40.91 39.54 17.58
C GLU A 284 39.98 40.55 18.28
N GLU A 285 39.73 40.31 19.57
CA GLU A 285 39.25 41.33 20.50
C GLU A 285 40.43 42.24 20.88
N GLN A 286 40.32 43.53 20.55
CA GLN A 286 41.14 44.59 21.12
C GLN A 286 40.49 45.15 22.37
N PRO A 287 41.26 45.38 23.48
CA PRO A 287 40.71 46.01 24.68
C PRO A 287 40.76 47.53 24.51
N SER A 288 39.63 48.19 24.76
CA SER A 288 39.54 49.64 24.93
C SER A 288 39.72 50.01 26.39
N THR A 289 40.65 50.90 26.61
CA THR A 289 40.79 51.76 27.79
C THR A 289 39.53 52.48 28.22
#